data_f610ae865d6b806ea1aebb2d37eaf8f2
#
_entry.id   f610ae865d6b806ea1aebb2d37eaf8f2
#
_cell.length_a   1.000
_cell.length_b   1.000
_cell.length_c   1.000
_cell.angle_alpha   90.00
_cell.angle_beta   90.00
_cell.angle_gamma   90.00
#
_symmetry.space_group_name_H-M   'P 1'
#
loop_
_entity.id
_entity.type
_entity.pdbx_description
1 polymer ?
#
loop_
_entity_poly.entity_id
_entity_poly.type
_entity_poly.pdbx_seq_one_letter_code
_entity_poly.pdbx_strand_id
1 'polypeptide(L)'
;MKRILTLAMLALLPALTSPAQSGQQEALDTGAFEIDDVPFYDEDRGNAIRDDMLPEFRYNPAREVVPDSMAPVQTEEPEAEDAVVIPGAYPGGLAETTDIIAFYGHPRSDRMGALGEQPVEEMFALLEEVAAEWDEANGPRAVLPAFHMVFATVYSDADVGYMSRSYLNRYIDFAEENGAIVILDHQLGRHDVVESVRTMLPYLHREHVHLAIAPEWSTEAPGQEIGSVTAAEINAAQEVVSEYLIENDLPRPRIFLVHQFNAVMIQDRWDVRNDFEGVELIHNADGFGTPEEKLATYRYLAGFTNMPVKGFKLFYPKEWRDGGYDDPLMTPQDVLDLDPRPVLIQYQ
;
A
#
# COMPACT_ATOMS: atom_id res chain seq x y z
N MET A 1 -20.53 -36.86 43.22
CA MET A 1 -20.74 -36.53 44.65
C MET A 1 -19.59 -35.66 45.14
N LYS A 2 -19.93 -34.49 45.68
CA LYS A 2 -19.21 -33.67 46.68
C LYS A 2 -17.88 -33.07 46.23
N ARG A 3 -17.54 -31.80 46.47
CA ARG A 3 -18.22 -30.61 47.07
C ARG A 3 -17.33 -29.40 46.73
N ILE A 4 -18.00 -28.30 46.45
CA ILE A 4 -17.52 -26.93 46.41
C ILE A 4 -16.83 -26.56 47.71
N LEU A 5 -15.70 -25.80 47.63
CA LEU A 5 -15.32 -24.89 48.70
C LEU A 5 -14.79 -23.59 48.09
N THR A 6 -15.63 -22.60 48.24
CA THR A 6 -15.36 -21.16 48.00
C THR A 6 -14.56 -20.65 49.20
N LEU A 7 -13.50 -19.91 48.94
CA LEU A 7 -12.87 -19.04 49.91
C LEU A 7 -12.65 -17.66 49.31
N ALA A 8 -13.51 -16.74 49.69
CA ALA A 8 -13.34 -15.33 49.42
C ALA A 8 -12.31 -14.76 50.40
N MET A 9 -11.26 -14.13 49.90
CA MET A 9 -10.45 -13.20 50.69
C MET A 9 -10.56 -11.80 50.09
N LEU A 10 -11.28 -10.97 50.82
CA LEU A 10 -11.39 -9.54 50.64
C LEU A 10 -10.07 -8.92 51.09
N ALA A 11 -9.26 -8.38 50.18
CA ALA A 11 -8.16 -7.52 50.53
C ALA A 11 -8.49 -6.10 50.03
N LEU A 12 -8.83 -5.23 50.98
CA LEU A 12 -8.88 -3.79 50.76
C LEU A 12 -7.46 -3.29 50.44
N LEU A 13 -7.27 -2.75 49.24
CA LEU A 13 -6.17 -1.86 48.91
C LEU A 13 -6.71 -0.43 48.74
N PRO A 14 -6.02 0.58 49.26
CA PRO A 14 -6.48 1.96 49.20
C PRO A 14 -6.41 2.48 47.77
N ALA A 15 -7.44 3.22 47.39
CA ALA A 15 -7.50 3.94 46.12
C ALA A 15 -6.38 5.00 46.10
N LEU A 16 -5.34 4.74 45.33
CA LEU A 16 -4.43 5.76 44.86
C LEU A 16 -5.11 6.44 43.66
N THR A 17 -5.67 7.60 43.91
CA THR A 17 -6.10 8.52 42.87
C THR A 17 -4.85 9.04 42.16
N SER A 18 -4.52 8.44 41.01
CA SER A 18 -3.65 9.09 40.04
C SER A 18 -4.38 10.29 39.46
N PRO A 19 -3.74 11.44 39.37
CA PRO A 19 -4.30 12.54 38.61
C PRO A 19 -4.40 12.12 37.15
N ALA A 20 -5.58 12.30 36.56
CA ALA A 20 -5.77 12.20 35.13
C ALA A 20 -4.75 13.16 34.50
N GLN A 21 -3.72 12.58 33.85
CA GLN A 21 -2.96 13.30 32.88
C GLN A 21 -3.91 13.54 31.71
N SER A 22 -4.45 14.76 31.66
CA SER A 22 -4.92 15.34 30.42
C SER A 22 -3.69 15.39 29.51
N GLY A 23 -3.52 14.34 28.71
CA GLY A 23 -2.57 14.37 27.60
C GLY A 23 -3.07 15.47 26.68
N GLN A 24 -2.46 16.65 26.81
CA GLN A 24 -2.41 17.60 25.71
C GLN A 24 -1.70 16.82 24.61
N GLN A 25 -2.47 16.49 23.59
CA GLN A 25 -1.93 16.08 22.29
C GLN A 25 -1.15 17.31 21.83
N GLU A 26 0.14 17.36 22.17
CA GLU A 26 1.05 18.35 21.60
C GLU A 26 0.92 18.21 20.10
N ALA A 27 0.47 19.27 19.44
CA ALA A 27 0.51 19.37 18.02
C ALA A 27 1.97 19.12 17.61
N LEU A 28 2.19 18.03 16.90
CA LEU A 28 3.48 17.70 16.32
C LEU A 28 3.89 18.91 15.48
N ASP A 29 4.87 19.65 15.96
CA ASP A 29 5.51 20.71 15.20
C ASP A 29 6.37 20.03 14.13
N THR A 30 5.76 19.74 12.99
CA THR A 30 6.42 19.10 11.85
C THR A 30 7.37 20.05 11.10
N GLY A 31 7.55 21.24 11.61
CA GLY A 31 8.61 22.22 11.23
C GLY A 31 8.57 22.77 9.80
N ALA A 32 7.73 22.24 8.90
CA ALA A 32 7.72 22.68 7.51
C ALA A 32 6.35 22.55 6.79
N PHE A 33 5.36 21.86 7.35
CA PHE A 33 4.10 21.61 6.63
C PHE A 33 2.89 21.72 7.56
N GLU A 34 2.21 22.88 7.51
CA GLU A 34 0.91 23.06 8.15
C GLU A 34 -0.17 22.49 7.23
N ILE A 35 -0.68 21.29 7.56
CA ILE A 35 -1.73 20.60 6.79
C ILE A 35 -3.00 21.48 6.65
N ASP A 36 -3.19 22.49 7.47
CA ASP A 36 -4.35 23.38 7.42
C ASP A 36 -4.36 24.34 6.23
N ASP A 37 -3.21 24.55 5.58
CA ASP A 37 -3.06 25.43 4.39
C ASP A 37 -3.13 24.66 3.06
N VAL A 38 -3.28 23.32 3.07
CA VAL A 38 -3.35 22.53 1.85
C VAL A 38 -4.77 22.46 1.30
N PRO A 39 -4.93 22.51 -0.02
CA PRO A 39 -6.24 22.34 -0.65
C PRO A 39 -6.75 20.92 -0.39
N PHE A 40 -7.93 20.80 0.22
CA PHE A 40 -8.61 19.53 0.38
C PHE A 40 -9.06 18.95 -0.97
N TYR A 41 -9.17 17.62 -1.01
CA TYR A 41 -9.64 16.91 -2.18
C TYR A 41 -10.98 17.43 -2.69
N ASP A 42 -11.00 17.81 -3.96
CA ASP A 42 -12.16 18.21 -4.74
C ASP A 42 -12.56 17.04 -5.66
N GLU A 43 -13.70 16.44 -5.39
CA GLU A 43 -14.18 15.23 -6.08
C GLU A 43 -14.39 15.48 -7.58
N ASP A 44 -14.96 16.64 -7.95
CA ASP A 44 -15.19 16.97 -9.36
C ASP A 44 -13.85 17.10 -10.11
N ARG A 45 -12.86 17.75 -9.52
CA ARG A 45 -11.52 17.88 -10.10
C ARG A 45 -10.77 16.55 -10.15
N GLY A 46 -10.88 15.73 -9.11
CA GLY A 46 -10.23 14.42 -9.05
C GLY A 46 -10.80 13.42 -10.03
N ASN A 47 -12.12 13.44 -10.24
CA ASN A 47 -12.78 12.54 -11.19
C ASN A 47 -12.57 12.97 -12.65
N ALA A 48 -12.50 14.28 -12.94
CA ALA A 48 -12.34 14.79 -14.31
C ALA A 48 -11.13 14.19 -15.02
N ILE A 49 -9.98 14.09 -14.33
CA ILE A 49 -8.77 13.52 -14.90
C ILE A 49 -8.91 12.02 -15.24
N ARG A 50 -9.78 11.28 -14.52
CA ARG A 50 -10.04 9.86 -14.75
C ARG A 50 -10.85 9.60 -16.01
N ASP A 51 -11.70 10.55 -16.37
CA ASP A 51 -12.51 10.48 -17.59
C ASP A 51 -11.68 10.71 -18.85
N ASP A 52 -10.67 11.58 -18.75
CA ASP A 52 -9.84 12.02 -19.88
C ASP A 52 -8.52 11.22 -20.01
N MET A 53 -8.31 10.17 -19.18
CA MET A 53 -7.08 9.37 -19.22
C MET A 53 -6.86 8.72 -20.58
N LEU A 54 -5.63 8.84 -21.09
CA LEU A 54 -5.21 8.20 -22.32
C LEU A 54 -5.33 6.66 -22.25
N PRO A 55 -5.53 5.99 -23.39
CA PRO A 55 -5.56 4.54 -23.47
C PRO A 55 -4.34 3.87 -22.82
N GLU A 56 -3.16 4.50 -22.86
CA GLU A 56 -1.91 4.00 -22.28
C GLU A 56 -1.99 3.82 -20.77
N PHE A 57 -2.81 4.63 -20.06
CA PHE A 57 -3.08 4.45 -18.63
C PHE A 57 -4.02 3.28 -18.35
N ARG A 58 -4.76 2.85 -19.39
CA ARG A 58 -5.68 1.72 -19.34
C ARG A 58 -5.07 0.45 -19.95
N TYR A 59 -3.84 0.57 -20.48
CA TYR A 59 -3.21 -0.47 -21.27
C TYR A 59 -2.10 -1.16 -20.48
N ASN A 60 -2.07 -2.49 -20.58
CA ASN A 60 -1.00 -3.29 -19.99
C ASN A 60 0.29 -3.16 -20.80
N PRO A 61 1.40 -2.64 -20.23
CA PRO A 61 2.69 -2.46 -20.90
C PRO A 61 3.41 -3.76 -21.24
N ALA A 62 2.89 -4.92 -20.85
CA ALA A 62 3.49 -6.23 -21.10
C ALA A 62 3.72 -6.54 -22.61
N ARG A 63 3.28 -5.67 -23.52
CA ARG A 63 3.63 -5.74 -24.95
C ARG A 63 4.99 -5.15 -25.28
N GLU A 64 5.66 -4.47 -24.36
CA GLU A 64 7.06 -4.11 -24.55
C GLU A 64 7.90 -5.37 -24.38
N VAL A 65 8.68 -5.69 -25.43
CA VAL A 65 9.49 -6.91 -25.55
C VAL A 65 10.34 -7.11 -24.30
N VAL A 66 10.01 -8.13 -23.52
CA VAL A 66 10.90 -8.64 -22.46
C VAL A 66 12.14 -9.18 -23.15
N PRO A 67 13.35 -8.75 -22.79
CA PRO A 67 14.57 -9.37 -23.34
C PRO A 67 14.56 -10.86 -23.01
N ASP A 68 14.82 -11.68 -24.01
CA ASP A 68 14.78 -13.16 -24.03
C ASP A 68 15.84 -13.83 -23.11
N SER A 69 16.40 -13.10 -22.15
CA SER A 69 17.54 -13.51 -21.33
C SER A 69 17.19 -14.10 -19.96
N MET A 70 15.92 -14.25 -19.61
CA MET A 70 15.52 -14.87 -18.34
C MET A 70 15.13 -16.34 -18.58
N ALA A 71 16.11 -17.22 -18.45
CA ALA A 71 15.85 -18.66 -18.40
C ALA A 71 15.08 -18.99 -17.09
N PRO A 72 14.11 -19.91 -17.14
CA PRO A 72 13.40 -20.32 -15.95
C PRO A 72 14.36 -20.95 -14.94
N VAL A 73 14.35 -20.45 -13.71
CA VAL A 73 15.02 -21.11 -12.59
C VAL A 73 14.28 -22.42 -12.33
N GLN A 74 15.00 -23.53 -12.37
CA GLN A 74 14.44 -24.83 -12.03
C GLN A 74 14.18 -24.85 -10.50
N THR A 75 12.92 -24.92 -10.12
CA THR A 75 12.51 -25.13 -8.75
C THR A 75 12.65 -26.60 -8.40
N GLU A 76 13.46 -26.93 -7.38
CA GLU A 76 13.41 -28.22 -6.70
C GLU A 76 12.09 -28.27 -5.88
N GLU A 77 11.40 -29.43 -5.94
CA GLU A 77 10.16 -29.63 -5.17
C GLU A 77 10.43 -29.49 -3.67
N PRO A 78 9.61 -28.74 -2.90
CA PRO A 78 9.80 -28.58 -1.47
C PRO A 78 9.45 -29.88 -0.73
N GLU A 79 10.38 -30.40 0.06
CA GLU A 79 10.10 -31.40 1.09
C GLU A 79 9.68 -30.69 2.39
N ALA A 80 8.48 -31.05 2.91
CA ALA A 80 7.93 -30.75 4.24
C ALA A 80 7.55 -29.29 4.56
N GLU A 81 6.42 -29.11 5.22
CA GLU A 81 5.83 -27.91 5.88
C GLU A 81 6.80 -26.72 6.16
N ASP A 82 7.50 -26.24 5.15
CA ASP A 82 8.49 -25.18 5.30
C ASP A 82 7.80 -23.82 5.20
N ALA A 83 8.11 -22.99 6.16
CA ALA A 83 7.69 -21.59 6.17
C ALA A 83 8.03 -20.95 4.81
N VAL A 84 7.04 -20.36 4.15
CA VAL A 84 7.24 -19.64 2.89
C VAL A 84 8.18 -18.46 3.15
N VAL A 85 9.40 -18.56 2.64
CA VAL A 85 10.42 -17.51 2.78
C VAL A 85 10.23 -16.48 1.66
N ILE A 86 10.08 -15.22 2.01
CA ILE A 86 10.04 -14.11 1.06
C ILE A 86 11.45 -13.52 0.93
N PRO A 87 12.11 -13.70 -0.22
CA PRO A 87 13.44 -13.16 -0.42
C PRO A 87 13.46 -11.63 -0.26
N GLY A 88 14.37 -11.14 0.58
CA GLY A 88 14.56 -9.71 0.80
C GLY A 88 13.51 -9.01 1.66
N ALA A 89 12.59 -9.75 2.27
CA ALA A 89 11.72 -9.20 3.31
C ALA A 89 12.55 -8.59 4.43
N TYR A 90 12.10 -7.45 4.94
CA TYR A 90 12.79 -6.78 6.03
C TYR A 90 12.65 -7.62 7.32
N PRO A 91 13.74 -7.88 8.05
CA PRO A 91 13.66 -8.67 9.29
C PRO A 91 12.71 -8.03 10.32
N GLY A 92 11.68 -8.77 10.72
CA GLY A 92 10.60 -8.26 11.58
C GLY A 92 9.58 -7.40 10.87
N GLY A 93 9.66 -7.24 9.55
CA GLY A 93 8.66 -6.59 8.71
C GLY A 93 7.43 -7.46 8.46
N LEU A 94 6.38 -6.85 7.95
CA LEU A 94 5.12 -7.57 7.68
C LEU A 94 5.28 -8.61 6.57
N ALA A 95 6.05 -8.30 5.53
CA ALA A 95 6.28 -9.20 4.40
C ALA A 95 6.98 -10.50 4.80
N GLU A 96 7.69 -10.54 5.93
CA GLU A 96 8.39 -11.75 6.37
C GLU A 96 7.42 -12.91 6.65
N THR A 97 6.27 -12.63 7.28
CA THR A 97 5.34 -13.67 7.76
C THR A 97 3.88 -13.50 7.34
N THR A 98 3.54 -12.42 6.66
CA THR A 98 2.16 -12.01 6.44
C THR A 98 1.92 -11.67 4.98
N ASP A 99 0.76 -12.06 4.47
CA ASP A 99 0.23 -11.59 3.19
C ASP A 99 -0.78 -10.47 3.45
N ILE A 100 -0.65 -9.36 2.73
CA ILE A 100 -1.47 -8.16 2.94
C ILE A 100 -2.49 -8.09 1.82
N ILE A 101 -3.77 -8.08 2.19
CA ILE A 101 -4.88 -7.96 1.26
C ILE A 101 -5.48 -6.57 1.38
N ALA A 102 -5.37 -5.78 0.34
CA ALA A 102 -5.71 -4.36 0.38
C ALA A 102 -6.84 -3.99 -0.59
N PHE A 103 -7.80 -3.19 -0.12
CA PHE A 103 -8.66 -2.42 -1.01
C PHE A 103 -8.05 -1.04 -1.26
N TYR A 104 -7.92 -0.71 -2.55
CA TYR A 104 -7.36 0.56 -3.00
C TYR A 104 -8.45 1.56 -3.36
N GLY A 105 -8.18 2.83 -3.14
CA GLY A 105 -9.00 3.91 -3.68
C GLY A 105 -9.07 5.15 -2.80
N HIS A 106 -9.93 6.08 -3.23
CA HIS A 106 -10.25 7.26 -2.45
C HIS A 106 -11.64 7.11 -1.82
N PRO A 107 -11.79 7.19 -0.49
CA PRO A 107 -13.05 6.90 0.22
C PRO A 107 -14.26 7.77 -0.18
N ARG A 108 -14.04 8.81 -0.96
CA ARG A 108 -15.09 9.70 -1.46
C ARG A 108 -15.27 9.64 -2.98
N SER A 109 -14.73 8.60 -3.62
CA SER A 109 -14.88 8.45 -5.07
C SER A 109 -14.92 6.97 -5.46
N ASP A 110 -16.05 6.51 -5.92
CA ASP A 110 -16.25 5.19 -6.50
C ASP A 110 -15.50 5.01 -7.85
N ARG A 111 -15.03 6.11 -8.43
CA ARG A 111 -14.26 6.13 -9.68
C ARG A 111 -12.76 5.96 -9.48
N MET A 112 -12.30 6.03 -8.25
CA MET A 112 -10.89 5.93 -7.89
C MET A 112 -10.50 4.60 -7.23
N GLY A 113 -11.39 3.62 -7.27
CA GLY A 113 -11.14 2.28 -6.74
C GLY A 113 -12.21 1.82 -5.76
N ALA A 114 -11.99 0.64 -5.19
CA ALA A 114 -12.97 -0.06 -4.36
C ALA A 114 -13.37 0.71 -3.08
N LEU A 115 -12.43 1.42 -2.45
CA LEU A 115 -12.68 2.09 -1.15
C LEU A 115 -13.78 3.16 -1.17
N GLY A 116 -14.12 3.70 -2.34
CA GLY A 116 -15.15 4.73 -2.47
C GLY A 116 -16.58 4.21 -2.66
N GLU A 117 -16.77 2.91 -2.78
CA GLU A 117 -18.04 2.31 -3.16
C GLU A 117 -19.03 2.18 -2.00
N GLN A 118 -18.53 2.01 -0.78
CA GLN A 118 -19.34 1.76 0.41
C GLN A 118 -18.79 2.53 1.63
N PRO A 119 -19.59 2.73 2.68
CA PRO A 119 -19.10 3.18 3.98
C PRO A 119 -18.00 2.25 4.52
N VAL A 120 -17.13 2.78 5.39
CA VAL A 120 -15.94 2.04 5.88
C VAL A 120 -16.29 0.71 6.55
N GLU A 121 -17.39 0.65 7.28
CA GLU A 121 -17.83 -0.56 7.99
C GLU A 121 -18.27 -1.66 7.02
N GLU A 122 -19.00 -1.30 5.97
CA GLU A 122 -19.45 -2.23 4.93
C GLU A 122 -18.27 -2.64 4.03
N MET A 123 -17.39 -1.69 3.72
CA MET A 123 -16.20 -1.94 2.93
C MET A 123 -15.24 -2.90 3.65
N PHE A 124 -15.09 -2.74 4.97
CA PHE A 124 -14.25 -3.63 5.76
C PHE A 124 -14.81 -5.06 5.81
N ALA A 125 -16.12 -5.22 5.93
CA ALA A 125 -16.75 -6.54 5.90
C ALA A 125 -16.48 -7.28 4.57
N LEU A 126 -16.54 -6.56 3.43
CA LEU A 126 -16.16 -7.12 2.14
C LEU A 126 -14.66 -7.46 2.05
N LEU A 127 -13.81 -6.61 2.63
CA LEU A 127 -12.37 -6.86 2.68
C LEU A 127 -12.04 -8.10 3.52
N GLU A 128 -12.73 -8.31 4.65
CA GLU A 128 -12.57 -9.51 5.47
C GLU A 128 -12.99 -10.78 4.72
N GLU A 129 -14.08 -10.72 3.92
CA GLU A 129 -14.50 -11.85 3.07
C GLU A 129 -13.40 -12.20 2.06
N VAL A 130 -12.85 -11.21 1.36
CA VAL A 130 -11.74 -11.42 0.41
C VAL A 130 -10.48 -11.92 1.13
N ALA A 131 -10.13 -11.34 2.28
CA ALA A 131 -8.99 -11.77 3.07
C ALA A 131 -9.10 -13.23 3.52
N ALA A 132 -10.33 -13.69 3.86
CA ALA A 132 -10.57 -15.10 4.22
C ALA A 132 -10.35 -16.06 3.03
N GLU A 133 -10.70 -15.66 1.80
CA GLU A 133 -10.39 -16.46 0.61
C GLU A 133 -8.88 -16.64 0.40
N TRP A 134 -8.11 -15.59 0.72
CA TRP A 134 -6.65 -15.66 0.65
C TRP A 134 -6.06 -16.51 1.77
N ASP A 135 -6.59 -16.44 2.99
CA ASP A 135 -6.16 -17.24 4.14
C ASP A 135 -6.37 -18.75 3.89
N GLU A 136 -7.45 -19.11 3.17
CA GLU A 136 -7.67 -20.49 2.75
C GLU A 136 -6.64 -21.00 1.73
N ALA A 137 -6.06 -20.11 0.92
CA ALA A 137 -5.16 -20.46 -0.18
C ALA A 137 -3.66 -20.31 0.15
N ASN A 138 -3.30 -19.44 1.10
CA ASN A 138 -1.91 -18.99 1.26
C ASN A 138 -1.01 -19.89 2.13
N GLY A 139 -1.53 -20.96 2.69
CA GLY A 139 -0.78 -21.90 3.55
C GLY A 139 -0.58 -21.35 4.97
N PRO A 140 0.62 -21.41 5.54
CA PRO A 140 0.83 -21.09 6.96
C PRO A 140 1.02 -19.59 7.25
N ARG A 141 0.99 -18.73 6.25
CA ARG A 141 1.21 -17.28 6.44
C ARG A 141 -0.05 -16.63 6.99
N ALA A 142 0.12 -15.64 7.86
CA ALA A 142 -1.01 -14.81 8.29
C ALA A 142 -1.54 -13.95 7.14
N VAL A 143 -2.82 -13.59 7.21
CA VAL A 143 -3.42 -12.61 6.30
C VAL A 143 -3.80 -11.34 7.08
N LEU A 144 -3.49 -10.19 6.52
CA LEU A 144 -3.73 -8.89 7.14
C LEU A 144 -4.54 -7.99 6.20
N PRO A 145 -5.76 -7.60 6.55
CA PRO A 145 -6.53 -6.63 5.80
C PRO A 145 -5.89 -5.24 5.80
N ALA A 146 -6.01 -4.52 4.69
CA ALA A 146 -5.46 -3.17 4.54
C ALA A 146 -6.40 -2.22 3.80
N PHE A 147 -6.46 -0.97 4.24
CA PHE A 147 -6.97 0.14 3.44
C PHE A 147 -5.81 0.84 2.75
N HIS A 148 -5.72 0.75 1.42
CA HIS A 148 -4.73 1.46 0.64
C HIS A 148 -5.38 2.73 0.06
N MET A 149 -5.15 3.84 0.74
CA MET A 149 -5.92 5.07 0.56
C MET A 149 -5.17 6.09 -0.28
N VAL A 150 -5.80 6.63 -1.30
CA VAL A 150 -5.28 7.80 -2.01
C VAL A 150 -5.34 9.00 -1.06
N PHE A 151 -4.22 9.30 -0.41
CA PHE A 151 -4.05 10.40 0.54
C PHE A 151 -3.97 11.75 -0.16
N ALA A 152 -3.21 11.82 -1.26
CA ALA A 152 -3.11 12.99 -2.11
C ALA A 152 -3.50 12.62 -3.53
N THR A 153 -4.49 13.33 -4.07
CA THR A 153 -5.06 13.10 -5.41
C THR A 153 -4.57 14.18 -6.35
N VAL A 154 -3.94 13.77 -7.46
CA VAL A 154 -3.51 14.68 -8.51
C VAL A 154 -4.70 15.21 -9.32
N TYR A 155 -4.62 16.47 -9.72
CA TYR A 155 -5.57 17.15 -10.61
C TYR A 155 -4.98 17.37 -12.01
N SER A 156 -5.82 17.76 -12.95
CA SER A 156 -5.42 17.99 -14.36
C SER A 156 -4.38 19.10 -14.55
N ASP A 157 -4.23 20.00 -13.59
CA ASP A 157 -3.21 21.04 -13.56
C ASP A 157 -1.92 20.63 -12.84
N ALA A 158 -1.78 19.33 -12.58
CA ALA A 158 -0.66 18.72 -11.87
C ALA A 158 -0.49 19.15 -10.40
N ASP A 159 -1.45 19.85 -9.84
CA ASP A 159 -1.54 20.11 -8.41
C ASP A 159 -2.21 18.94 -7.70
N VAL A 160 -2.19 18.90 -6.37
CA VAL A 160 -2.78 17.82 -5.58
C VAL A 160 -3.78 18.33 -4.56
N GLY A 161 -4.83 17.53 -4.32
CA GLY A 161 -5.78 17.73 -3.23
C GLY A 161 -5.61 16.65 -2.17
N TYR A 162 -5.53 17.06 -0.91
CA TYR A 162 -5.30 16.16 0.21
C TYR A 162 -6.60 15.70 0.86
N MET A 163 -6.63 14.46 1.31
CA MET A 163 -7.74 13.93 2.09
C MET A 163 -7.89 14.73 3.40
N SER A 164 -9.12 15.12 3.76
CA SER A 164 -9.34 15.83 5.01
C SER A 164 -8.92 15.00 6.22
N ARG A 165 -8.31 15.65 7.22
CA ARG A 165 -7.86 14.98 8.46
C ARG A 165 -8.95 14.18 9.15
N SER A 166 -10.18 14.72 9.22
CA SER A 166 -11.28 14.04 9.88
C SER A 166 -11.64 12.74 9.17
N TYR A 167 -11.58 12.72 7.86
CA TYR A 167 -11.85 11.53 7.07
C TYR A 167 -10.72 10.50 7.20
N LEU A 168 -9.48 10.97 7.07
CA LEU A 168 -8.30 10.13 7.22
C LEU A 168 -8.22 9.49 8.60
N ASN A 169 -8.38 10.29 9.66
CA ASN A 169 -8.34 9.78 11.02
C ASN A 169 -9.44 8.74 11.28
N ARG A 170 -10.65 8.93 10.72
CA ARG A 170 -11.72 7.92 10.82
C ARG A 170 -11.29 6.55 10.31
N TYR A 171 -10.61 6.50 9.15
CA TYR A 171 -10.10 5.24 8.58
C TYR A 171 -8.94 4.67 9.38
N ILE A 172 -8.02 5.53 9.83
CA ILE A 172 -6.89 5.11 10.66
C ILE A 172 -7.38 4.54 11.99
N ASP A 173 -8.30 5.23 12.68
CA ASP A 173 -8.86 4.77 13.96
C ASP A 173 -9.65 3.48 13.78
N PHE A 174 -10.47 3.40 12.72
CA PHE A 174 -11.24 2.19 12.40
C PHE A 174 -10.33 1.00 12.10
N ALA A 175 -9.26 1.19 11.35
CA ALA A 175 -8.29 0.13 11.03
C ALA A 175 -7.62 -0.39 12.30
N GLU A 176 -7.19 0.50 13.21
CA GLU A 176 -6.59 0.11 14.48
C GLU A 176 -7.55 -0.71 15.35
N GLU A 177 -8.81 -0.27 15.45
CA GLU A 177 -9.85 -0.96 16.23
C GLU A 177 -10.19 -2.35 15.69
N ASN A 178 -10.01 -2.56 14.38
CA ASN A 178 -10.36 -3.81 13.69
C ASN A 178 -9.15 -4.64 13.24
N GLY A 179 -7.94 -4.28 13.67
CA GLY A 179 -6.73 -5.06 13.38
C GLY A 179 -6.29 -5.02 11.92
N ALA A 180 -6.63 -3.96 11.20
CA ALA A 180 -6.18 -3.71 9.83
C ALA A 180 -5.04 -2.69 9.81
N ILE A 181 -4.38 -2.57 8.64
CA ILE A 181 -3.40 -1.51 8.39
C ILE A 181 -3.92 -0.49 7.38
N VAL A 182 -3.28 0.67 7.36
CA VAL A 182 -3.54 1.74 6.40
C VAL A 182 -2.27 2.02 5.62
N ILE A 183 -2.37 2.09 4.30
CA ILE A 183 -1.28 2.53 3.43
C ILE A 183 -1.72 3.85 2.81
N LEU A 184 -0.98 4.92 3.08
CA LEU A 184 -1.24 6.25 2.53
C LEU A 184 -0.50 6.41 1.21
N ASP A 185 -1.23 6.64 0.13
CA ASP A 185 -0.69 6.75 -1.22
C ASP A 185 -0.70 8.19 -1.72
N HIS A 186 0.45 8.67 -2.18
CA HIS A 186 0.60 10.01 -2.73
C HIS A 186 0.72 9.97 -4.24
N GLN A 187 -0.26 10.53 -4.95
CA GLN A 187 -0.16 10.87 -6.37
C GLN A 187 0.62 12.18 -6.50
N LEU A 188 1.80 12.12 -7.09
CA LEU A 188 2.84 13.16 -6.93
C LEU A 188 2.53 14.49 -7.64
N GLY A 189 1.92 14.46 -8.83
CA GLY A 189 1.76 15.66 -9.64
C GLY A 189 3.11 16.28 -9.99
N ARG A 190 3.20 17.60 -9.94
CA ARG A 190 4.44 18.37 -10.15
C ARG A 190 5.30 18.56 -8.89
N HIS A 191 4.92 17.91 -7.79
CA HIS A 191 5.59 18.11 -6.51
C HIS A 191 6.83 17.21 -6.38
N ASP A 192 7.79 17.70 -5.61
CA ASP A 192 8.99 16.93 -5.25
C ASP A 192 8.62 15.67 -4.45
N VAL A 193 9.27 14.54 -4.74
CA VAL A 193 8.96 13.24 -4.14
C VAL A 193 9.19 13.27 -2.63
N VAL A 194 10.31 13.83 -2.19
CA VAL A 194 10.66 13.88 -0.76
C VAL A 194 9.69 14.78 0.00
N GLU A 195 9.38 15.95 -0.53
CA GLU A 195 8.40 16.86 0.07
C GLU A 195 7.01 16.21 0.14
N SER A 196 6.60 15.48 -0.89
CA SER A 196 5.36 14.72 -0.91
C SER A 196 5.32 13.67 0.21
N VAL A 197 6.41 12.88 0.37
CA VAL A 197 6.53 11.89 1.44
C VAL A 197 6.53 12.53 2.83
N ARG A 198 7.15 13.69 3.00
CA ARG A 198 7.16 14.43 4.28
C ARG A 198 5.75 14.75 4.78
N THR A 199 4.78 14.97 3.88
CA THR A 199 3.39 15.24 4.27
C THR A 199 2.73 14.05 4.97
N MET A 200 3.21 12.84 4.75
CA MET A 200 2.67 11.60 5.31
C MET A 200 3.38 11.14 6.59
N LEU A 201 4.62 11.60 6.84
CA LEU A 201 5.44 11.14 7.97
C LEU A 201 4.75 11.24 9.34
N PRO A 202 4.00 12.32 9.67
CA PRO A 202 3.34 12.44 10.98
C PRO A 202 2.37 11.29 11.30
N TYR A 203 1.83 10.64 10.28
CA TYR A 203 0.91 9.51 10.48
C TYR A 203 1.61 8.21 10.88
N LEU A 204 2.95 8.12 10.71
CA LEU A 204 3.76 6.98 11.12
C LEU A 204 3.84 6.78 12.63
N HIS A 205 3.40 7.75 13.45
CA HIS A 205 3.20 7.54 14.89
C HIS A 205 2.09 6.52 15.19
N ARG A 206 1.24 6.22 14.22
CA ARG A 206 0.29 5.10 14.29
C ARG A 206 0.99 3.87 13.69
N GLU A 207 1.23 2.84 14.53
CA GLU A 207 2.05 1.68 14.16
C GLU A 207 1.54 0.91 12.93
N HIS A 208 0.24 0.98 12.66
CA HIS A 208 -0.44 0.32 11.55
C HIS A 208 -0.55 1.20 10.29
N VAL A 209 0.13 2.36 10.25
CA VAL A 209 0.15 3.24 9.08
C VAL A 209 1.46 3.07 8.31
N HIS A 210 1.33 2.95 7.00
CA HIS A 210 2.38 2.73 6.02
C HIS A 210 2.25 3.72 4.87
N LEU A 211 3.24 3.78 3.97
CA LEU A 211 3.30 4.79 2.92
C LEU A 211 3.42 4.16 1.53
N ALA A 212 2.92 4.88 0.53
CA ALA A 212 3.09 4.55 -0.89
C ALA A 212 3.27 5.82 -1.73
N ILE A 213 3.90 5.66 -2.89
CA ILE A 213 3.95 6.68 -3.94
C ILE A 213 3.53 6.07 -5.28
N ALA A 214 2.88 6.90 -6.11
CA ALA A 214 2.39 6.55 -7.42
C ALA A 214 3.14 7.35 -8.52
N PRO A 215 4.27 6.81 -9.03
CA PRO A 215 5.16 7.48 -9.98
C PRO A 215 4.51 7.89 -11.30
N GLU A 216 3.47 7.17 -11.76
CA GLU A 216 2.75 7.48 -12.99
C GLU A 216 2.14 8.88 -13.00
N TRP A 217 1.93 9.44 -11.81
CA TRP A 217 1.38 10.78 -11.63
C TRP A 217 2.43 11.87 -11.49
N SER A 218 3.74 11.54 -11.46
CA SER A 218 4.84 12.51 -11.38
C SER A 218 5.09 13.17 -12.73
N THR A 219 4.22 14.11 -13.09
CA THR A 219 4.21 14.78 -14.41
C THR A 219 3.50 16.14 -14.33
N GLU A 220 3.83 17.03 -15.29
CA GLU A 220 3.13 18.30 -15.49
C GLU A 220 1.81 18.15 -16.31
N ALA A 221 1.59 16.95 -16.92
CA ALA A 221 0.42 16.66 -17.74
C ALA A 221 -0.27 15.35 -17.34
N PRO A 222 -0.81 15.28 -16.10
CA PRO A 222 -1.47 14.07 -15.60
C PRO A 222 -2.62 13.63 -16.48
N GLY A 223 -2.70 12.30 -16.74
CA GLY A 223 -3.70 11.71 -17.64
C GLY A 223 -3.37 11.83 -19.12
N GLN A 224 -2.40 12.67 -19.52
CA GLN A 224 -1.94 12.83 -20.89
C GLN A 224 -0.57 12.16 -21.15
N GLU A 225 0.21 11.97 -20.11
CA GLU A 225 1.48 11.24 -20.16
C GLU A 225 1.68 10.43 -18.87
N ILE A 226 2.42 9.34 -18.97
CA ILE A 226 2.83 8.55 -17.82
C ILE A 226 4.03 9.24 -17.18
N GLY A 227 3.87 9.64 -15.91
CA GLY A 227 4.92 10.25 -15.13
C GLY A 227 6.04 9.29 -14.75
N SER A 228 7.10 9.86 -14.18
CA SER A 228 8.25 9.08 -13.74
C SER A 228 8.97 9.70 -12.56
N VAL A 229 9.62 8.85 -11.76
CA VAL A 229 10.58 9.22 -10.74
C VAL A 229 11.92 8.52 -11.02
N THR A 230 12.99 9.05 -10.46
CA THR A 230 14.31 8.41 -10.52
C THR A 230 14.54 7.48 -9.33
N ALA A 231 15.45 6.54 -9.47
CA ALA A 231 15.94 5.74 -8.34
C ALA A 231 16.50 6.61 -7.21
N ALA A 232 17.14 7.72 -7.53
CA ALA A 232 17.67 8.66 -6.55
C ALA A 232 16.56 9.31 -5.71
N GLU A 233 15.43 9.68 -6.31
CA GLU A 233 14.28 10.23 -5.60
C GLU A 233 13.60 9.18 -4.71
N ILE A 234 13.47 7.93 -5.18
CA ILE A 234 12.95 6.82 -4.36
C ILE A 234 13.87 6.57 -3.16
N ASN A 235 15.19 6.56 -3.38
CA ASN A 235 16.16 6.37 -2.32
C ASN A 235 16.10 7.50 -1.29
N ALA A 236 16.03 8.75 -1.74
CA ALA A 236 15.89 9.91 -0.86
C ALA A 236 14.58 9.88 -0.06
N ALA A 237 13.50 9.44 -0.66
CA ALA A 237 12.22 9.24 0.02
C ALA A 237 12.33 8.16 1.12
N GLN A 238 12.95 7.02 0.83
CA GLN A 238 13.20 5.97 1.82
C GLN A 238 14.11 6.47 2.96
N GLU A 239 15.16 7.25 2.63
CA GLU A 239 16.08 7.84 3.62
C GLU A 239 15.32 8.74 4.60
N VAL A 240 14.46 9.63 4.10
CA VAL A 240 13.63 10.52 4.93
C VAL A 240 12.66 9.74 5.82
N VAL A 241 12.06 8.64 5.32
CA VAL A 241 11.22 7.76 6.15
C VAL A 241 12.06 7.10 7.23
N SER A 242 13.22 6.53 6.89
CA SER A 242 14.15 5.90 7.83
C SER A 242 14.61 6.87 8.93
N GLU A 243 15.08 8.06 8.54
CA GLU A 243 15.48 9.10 9.49
C GLU A 243 14.35 9.46 10.45
N TYR A 244 13.13 9.66 9.93
CA TYR A 244 11.97 9.98 10.75
C TYR A 244 11.62 8.87 11.75
N LEU A 245 11.69 7.61 11.34
CA LEU A 245 11.44 6.45 12.22
C LEU A 245 12.47 6.41 13.36
N ILE A 246 13.75 6.64 13.05
CA ILE A 246 14.84 6.63 14.02
C ILE A 246 14.73 7.82 14.98
N GLU A 247 14.56 9.04 14.46
CA GLU A 247 14.49 10.25 15.26
C GLU A 247 13.31 10.28 16.25
N ASN A 248 12.22 9.61 15.89
CA ASN A 248 11.02 9.54 16.71
C ASN A 248 10.90 8.22 17.51
N ASP A 249 11.94 7.37 17.49
CA ASP A 249 11.99 6.09 18.21
C ASP A 249 10.77 5.19 17.87
N LEU A 250 10.42 5.11 16.58
CA LEU A 250 9.30 4.30 16.11
C LEU A 250 9.78 2.87 15.83
N PRO A 251 9.37 1.88 16.65
CA PRO A 251 10.14 0.62 16.81
C PRO A 251 9.91 -0.42 15.72
N ARG A 252 9.02 -0.20 14.76
CA ARG A 252 8.65 -1.21 13.76
C ARG A 252 8.95 -0.75 12.35
N PRO A 253 9.35 -1.66 11.45
CA PRO A 253 9.46 -1.36 10.04
C PRO A 253 8.14 -0.82 9.49
N ARG A 254 8.26 0.10 8.54
CA ARG A 254 7.12 0.62 7.78
C ARG A 254 7.28 0.25 6.33
N ILE A 255 6.19 -0.20 5.73
CA ILE A 255 6.14 -0.40 4.29
C ILE A 255 6.28 0.96 3.61
N PHE A 256 7.17 1.00 2.61
CA PHE A 256 7.22 2.03 1.59
C PHE A 256 6.96 1.36 0.24
N LEU A 257 5.77 1.57 -0.31
CA LEU A 257 5.35 0.92 -1.54
C LEU A 257 5.55 1.85 -2.73
N VAL A 258 6.08 1.31 -3.83
CA VAL A 258 6.24 2.01 -5.10
C VAL A 258 5.47 1.28 -6.17
N HIS A 259 4.50 1.98 -6.78
CA HIS A 259 3.70 1.47 -7.88
C HIS A 259 4.49 1.46 -9.19
N GLN A 260 4.35 0.41 -10.00
CA GLN A 260 4.87 0.38 -11.35
C GLN A 260 4.04 -0.54 -12.25
N PHE A 261 3.68 -0.03 -13.44
CA PHE A 261 3.11 -0.84 -14.52
C PHE A 261 3.81 -0.61 -15.85
N ASN A 262 4.64 0.43 -15.97
CA ASN A 262 5.38 0.77 -17.18
C ASN A 262 6.86 1.02 -16.87
N ALA A 263 7.73 0.67 -17.80
CA ALA A 263 9.17 0.81 -17.66
C ALA A 263 9.62 2.26 -17.43
N VAL A 264 8.91 3.23 -18.00
CA VAL A 264 9.26 4.65 -17.90
C VAL A 264 9.04 5.24 -16.51
N MET A 265 8.21 4.61 -15.68
CA MET A 265 7.82 5.13 -14.37
C MET A 265 8.97 5.23 -13.36
N ILE A 266 9.98 4.37 -13.47
CA ILE A 266 11.17 4.41 -12.61
C ILE A 266 12.41 4.46 -13.49
N GLN A 267 13.09 5.61 -13.50
CA GLN A 267 14.36 5.80 -14.20
C GLN A 267 15.49 5.25 -13.34
N ASP A 268 16.55 4.75 -13.99
CA ASP A 268 17.73 4.16 -13.32
C ASP A 268 17.38 3.09 -12.27
N ARG A 269 16.31 2.33 -12.51
CA ARG A 269 15.63 1.44 -11.56
C ARG A 269 16.53 0.42 -10.85
N TRP A 270 17.68 0.05 -11.47
CA TRP A 270 18.67 -0.83 -10.84
C TRP A 270 19.45 -0.18 -9.70
N ASP A 271 19.37 1.16 -9.58
CA ASP A 271 20.01 1.93 -8.52
C ASP A 271 19.07 2.16 -7.31
N VAL A 272 17.83 1.65 -7.39
CA VAL A 272 16.93 1.64 -6.22
C VAL A 272 17.49 0.70 -5.16
N ARG A 273 17.60 1.20 -3.94
CA ARG A 273 18.08 0.48 -2.76
C ARG A 273 16.91 -0.01 -1.91
N ASN A 274 17.11 -1.08 -1.14
CA ASN A 274 16.13 -1.65 -0.22
C ASN A 274 16.73 -1.91 1.18
N ASP A 275 17.81 -1.20 1.53
CA ASP A 275 18.59 -1.40 2.75
C ASP A 275 18.49 -0.23 3.74
N PHE A 276 17.44 0.59 3.67
CA PHE A 276 17.19 1.66 4.62
C PHE A 276 16.61 1.12 5.92
N GLU A 277 17.17 1.54 7.06
CA GLU A 277 16.76 1.06 8.37
C GLU A 277 15.28 1.38 8.66
N GLY A 278 14.52 0.36 9.06
CA GLY A 278 13.10 0.48 9.37
C GLY A 278 12.17 0.65 8.16
N VAL A 279 12.68 0.59 6.94
CA VAL A 279 11.88 0.70 5.70
C VAL A 279 11.79 -0.65 5.01
N GLU A 280 10.57 -1.15 4.83
CA GLU A 280 10.28 -2.34 4.05
C GLU A 280 9.77 -1.92 2.67
N LEU A 281 10.66 -1.95 1.66
CA LEU A 281 10.31 -1.56 0.29
C LEU A 281 9.48 -2.66 -0.38
N ILE A 282 8.28 -2.31 -0.85
CA ILE A 282 7.44 -3.17 -1.70
C ILE A 282 7.32 -2.58 -3.09
N HIS A 283 7.70 -3.34 -4.10
CA HIS A 283 7.55 -3.00 -5.50
C HIS A 283 6.25 -3.59 -6.04
N ASN A 284 5.23 -2.76 -6.24
CA ASN A 284 3.88 -3.20 -6.62
C ASN A 284 3.69 -3.24 -8.13
N ALA A 285 3.23 -4.37 -8.64
CA ALA A 285 2.94 -4.57 -10.06
C ALA A 285 1.48 -4.21 -10.37
N ASP A 286 1.26 -3.10 -11.07
CA ASP A 286 -0.05 -2.49 -11.32
C ASP A 286 -0.63 -2.80 -12.72
N GLY A 287 -0.09 -3.73 -13.48
CA GLY A 287 -0.64 -4.10 -14.78
C GLY A 287 -2.06 -4.68 -14.69
N PHE A 288 -2.93 -4.31 -15.62
CA PHE A 288 -4.27 -4.88 -15.77
C PHE A 288 -4.43 -5.60 -17.09
N GLY A 289 -5.52 -6.35 -17.26
CA GLY A 289 -5.87 -7.05 -18.49
C GLY A 289 -6.12 -8.55 -18.28
N THR A 290 -5.90 -9.34 -19.32
CA THR A 290 -5.99 -10.79 -19.22
C THR A 290 -4.90 -11.36 -18.29
N PRO A 291 -5.09 -12.55 -17.72
CA PRO A 291 -4.05 -13.20 -16.91
C PRO A 291 -2.70 -13.29 -17.63
N GLU A 292 -2.69 -13.54 -18.95
CA GLU A 292 -1.45 -13.58 -19.73
C GLU A 292 -0.72 -12.22 -19.77
N GLU A 293 -1.46 -11.14 -19.98
CA GLU A 293 -0.91 -9.79 -19.99
C GLU A 293 -0.39 -9.38 -18.60
N LYS A 294 -1.14 -9.72 -17.54
CA LYS A 294 -0.70 -9.50 -16.16
C LYS A 294 0.57 -10.27 -15.82
N LEU A 295 0.63 -11.54 -16.19
CA LEU A 295 1.82 -12.38 -16.02
C LEU A 295 3.04 -11.82 -16.76
N ALA A 296 2.85 -11.28 -17.96
CA ALA A 296 3.95 -10.65 -18.71
C ALA A 296 4.46 -9.39 -18.01
N THR A 297 3.57 -8.52 -17.52
CA THR A 297 3.94 -7.35 -16.72
C THR A 297 4.66 -7.77 -15.43
N TYR A 298 4.10 -8.74 -14.71
CA TYR A 298 4.69 -9.21 -13.45
C TYR A 298 6.10 -9.77 -13.66
N ARG A 299 6.30 -10.65 -14.65
CA ARG A 299 7.63 -11.21 -14.98
C ARG A 299 8.66 -10.13 -15.30
N TYR A 300 8.25 -9.10 -16.02
CA TYR A 300 9.13 -7.97 -16.28
C TYR A 300 9.55 -7.26 -14.99
N LEU A 301 8.60 -6.95 -14.10
CA LEU A 301 8.86 -6.27 -12.84
C LEU A 301 9.56 -7.18 -11.82
N ALA A 302 9.25 -8.46 -11.81
CA ALA A 302 9.90 -9.47 -10.98
C ALA A 302 11.41 -9.59 -11.26
N GLY A 303 11.85 -9.29 -12.49
CA GLY A 303 13.26 -9.26 -12.86
C GLY A 303 14.11 -8.24 -12.10
N PHE A 304 13.52 -7.25 -11.45
CA PHE A 304 14.26 -6.27 -10.65
C PHE A 304 14.54 -6.82 -9.24
N THR A 305 15.61 -7.58 -9.12
CA THR A 305 16.03 -8.28 -7.89
C THR A 305 16.55 -7.34 -6.78
N ASN A 306 16.83 -6.09 -7.11
CA ASN A 306 17.17 -5.05 -6.14
C ASN A 306 15.95 -4.49 -5.40
N MET A 307 14.74 -4.76 -5.90
CA MET A 307 13.46 -4.53 -5.22
C MET A 307 12.75 -5.89 -5.04
N PRO A 308 13.24 -6.77 -4.15
CA PRO A 308 12.87 -8.19 -4.15
C PRO A 308 11.44 -8.44 -3.67
N VAL A 309 10.93 -7.67 -2.73
CA VAL A 309 9.58 -7.84 -2.19
C VAL A 309 8.56 -7.26 -3.16
N LYS A 310 7.59 -8.09 -3.56
CA LYS A 310 6.63 -7.73 -4.59
C LYS A 310 5.21 -7.61 -4.05
N GLY A 311 4.49 -6.65 -4.63
CA GLY A 311 3.04 -6.58 -4.58
C GLY A 311 2.42 -6.87 -5.94
N PHE A 312 1.12 -7.13 -5.96
CA PHE A 312 0.34 -7.42 -7.15
C PHE A 312 -1.03 -6.76 -7.08
N LYS A 313 -1.41 -6.05 -8.12
CA LYS A 313 -2.69 -5.35 -8.17
C LYS A 313 -3.68 -6.07 -9.06
N LEU A 314 -4.90 -6.21 -8.59
CA LEU A 314 -6.05 -6.78 -9.27
C LEU A 314 -7.08 -5.68 -9.50
N PHE A 315 -7.69 -5.66 -10.68
CA PHE A 315 -8.62 -4.62 -11.08
C PHE A 315 -10.00 -5.23 -11.33
N TYR A 316 -10.96 -4.88 -10.47
CA TYR A 316 -12.32 -5.31 -10.64
C TYR A 316 -12.95 -4.76 -11.93
N PRO A 317 -13.74 -5.56 -12.67
CA PRO A 317 -14.57 -5.04 -13.73
C PRO A 317 -15.62 -4.08 -13.17
N LYS A 318 -15.76 -2.91 -13.76
CA LYS A 318 -16.73 -1.89 -13.37
C LYS A 318 -17.64 -1.55 -14.57
N GLU A 319 -18.94 -1.46 -14.35
CA GLU A 319 -19.92 -1.16 -15.42
C GLU A 319 -19.64 0.17 -16.13
N TRP A 320 -19.08 1.16 -15.42
CA TRP A 320 -18.75 2.48 -15.96
C TRP A 320 -17.38 2.56 -16.63
N ARG A 321 -16.56 1.49 -16.56
CA ARG A 321 -15.18 1.49 -17.05
C ARG A 321 -15.09 0.74 -18.37
N ASP A 322 -14.84 1.47 -19.45
CA ASP A 322 -14.53 0.89 -20.77
C ASP A 322 -13.07 0.38 -20.82
N GLY A 323 -12.83 -0.81 -20.26
CA GLY A 323 -11.50 -1.40 -20.15
C GLY A 323 -10.73 -0.94 -18.90
N GLY A 324 -9.47 -1.33 -18.78
CA GLY A 324 -8.65 -1.02 -17.60
C GLY A 324 -9.02 -1.85 -16.37
N TYR A 325 -9.46 -3.10 -16.60
CA TYR A 325 -9.78 -4.10 -15.58
C TYR A 325 -9.26 -5.47 -16.00
N ASP A 326 -9.26 -6.40 -15.06
CA ASP A 326 -8.84 -7.78 -15.29
C ASP A 326 -10.01 -8.63 -15.80
N ASP A 327 -9.78 -9.40 -16.86
CA ASP A 327 -10.78 -10.30 -17.41
C ASP A 327 -10.13 -11.56 -18.00
N PRO A 328 -10.35 -12.73 -17.36
CA PRO A 328 -10.94 -12.92 -16.03
C PRO A 328 -10.01 -12.41 -14.90
N LEU A 329 -10.62 -12.08 -13.75
CA LEU A 329 -9.84 -11.81 -12.53
C LEU A 329 -9.06 -13.06 -12.13
N MET A 330 -7.78 -12.92 -11.80
CA MET A 330 -6.96 -14.04 -11.33
C MET A 330 -7.39 -14.49 -9.93
N THR A 331 -7.36 -15.78 -9.70
CA THR A 331 -7.67 -16.36 -8.39
C THR A 331 -6.52 -16.17 -7.40
N PRO A 332 -6.76 -16.31 -6.08
CA PRO A 332 -5.67 -16.30 -5.10
C PRO A 332 -4.54 -17.27 -5.46
N GLN A 333 -4.86 -18.50 -5.87
CA GLN A 333 -3.84 -19.49 -6.24
C GLN A 333 -3.00 -19.05 -7.45
N ASP A 334 -3.63 -18.48 -8.49
CA ASP A 334 -2.90 -18.00 -9.67
C ASP A 334 -1.85 -16.93 -9.30
N VAL A 335 -2.17 -16.08 -8.33
CA VAL A 335 -1.27 -15.01 -7.86
C VAL A 335 -0.22 -15.55 -6.91
N LEU A 336 -0.57 -16.49 -6.03
CA LEU A 336 0.36 -17.10 -5.09
C LEU A 336 1.42 -17.99 -5.78
N ASP A 337 1.10 -18.51 -6.97
CA ASP A 337 2.03 -19.30 -7.80
C ASP A 337 3.02 -18.42 -8.59
N LEU A 338 2.95 -17.09 -8.46
CA LEU A 338 3.92 -16.19 -9.11
C LEU A 338 5.31 -16.29 -8.45
N ASP A 339 6.36 -16.13 -9.27
CA ASP A 339 7.74 -16.13 -8.80
C ASP A 339 8.44 -14.80 -9.18
N PRO A 340 8.98 -14.04 -8.19
CA PRO A 340 8.80 -14.23 -6.74
C PRO A 340 7.35 -14.07 -6.32
N ARG A 341 6.93 -14.79 -5.27
CA ARG A 341 5.58 -14.71 -4.73
C ARG A 341 5.30 -13.29 -4.20
N PRO A 342 4.23 -12.62 -4.59
CA PRO A 342 3.86 -11.34 -4.02
C PRO A 342 3.30 -11.51 -2.60
N VAL A 343 3.51 -10.50 -1.77
CA VAL A 343 3.05 -10.48 -0.36
C VAL A 343 2.00 -9.42 -0.09
N LEU A 344 1.80 -8.50 -1.02
CA LEU A 344 0.73 -7.50 -0.95
C LEU A 344 -0.12 -7.60 -2.20
N ILE A 345 -1.39 -7.87 -1.99
CA ILE A 345 -2.37 -8.00 -3.06
C ILE A 345 -3.38 -6.86 -2.93
N GLN A 346 -3.48 -6.07 -3.96
CA GLN A 346 -4.27 -4.85 -3.96
C GLN A 346 -5.42 -4.97 -4.94
N TYR A 347 -6.63 -4.70 -4.48
CA TYR A 347 -7.85 -4.67 -5.30
C TYR A 347 -8.31 -3.24 -5.56
N GLN A 348 -8.48 -2.88 -6.84
CA GLN A 348 -8.96 -1.57 -7.27
C GLN A 348 -10.29 -1.66 -8.03
#